data_f18fb35d9fbc680763a56496bccd9aff
#
_entry.id   f18fb35d9fbc680763a56496bccd9aff
#
_cell.length_a   1.000
_cell.length_b   1.000
_cell.length_c   1.000
_cell.angle_alpha   90.00
_cell.angle_beta   90.00
_cell.angle_gamma   90.00
#
_symmetry.space_group_name_H-M   'P 1'
#
loop_
_entity.id
_entity.type
_entity.pdbx_description
1 polymer ?
#
loop_
_entity_poly.entity_id
_entity_poly.type
_entity_poly.pdbx_seq_one_letter_code
_entity_poly.pdbx_strand_id
1 'polypeptide(L)'
;MRMVIRSIPAAALALCLGTAHLSAQQPGNGNFQWYFGGQGGVMFFKTPTQSRSAIPTFGGQALIVAKRTGLMLSFEEGVGSSETSSYTDGNGVQNVTFNDIRKYSAVLMAFPIRAAAQPYLGVGYGLIHVVNPTPTSPAAFQSDANEVGSSGFGTFVGGLQFQVGRFMAFGQYQITTSPTTHAVTDASNTVVAVGRLLDGPTHTFTGGLRIGLGSAKDGTRSAGGY
;
A
#
# COMPACT_ATOMS: atom_id res chain seq x y z
N MET A 1 -16.87 12.28 34.33
CA MET A 1 -15.51 12.08 33.82
C MET A 1 -15.34 13.01 32.63
N ARG A 2 -14.67 14.15 32.78
CA ARG A 2 -14.54 15.20 31.76
C ARG A 2 -13.33 14.89 30.86
N MET A 3 -13.59 14.58 29.60
CA MET A 3 -12.57 14.34 28.58
C MET A 3 -11.99 15.68 28.11
N VAL A 4 -10.75 15.97 28.52
CA VAL A 4 -10.02 17.15 28.06
C VAL A 4 -9.41 16.85 26.70
N ILE A 5 -10.06 17.33 25.64
CA ILE A 5 -9.50 17.31 24.29
C ILE A 5 -8.42 18.40 24.25
N ARG A 6 -7.15 17.99 24.31
CA ARG A 6 -6.01 18.87 24.05
C ARG A 6 -5.96 19.17 22.56
N SER A 7 -6.29 20.40 22.21
CA SER A 7 -6.10 20.95 20.86
C SER A 7 -4.62 20.98 20.53
N ILE A 8 -4.22 20.15 19.55
CA ILE A 8 -2.89 20.21 18.93
C ILE A 8 -2.84 21.53 18.13
N PRO A 9 -1.86 22.40 18.35
CA PRO A 9 -1.82 23.70 17.69
C PRO A 9 -1.58 23.53 16.19
N ALA A 10 -2.49 24.06 15.39
CA ALA A 10 -2.40 24.19 13.93
C ALA A 10 -1.23 25.08 13.46
N ALA A 11 -0.37 25.53 14.37
CA ALA A 11 0.77 26.39 14.11
C ALA A 11 1.98 25.70 13.46
N ALA A 12 2.06 24.37 13.47
CA ALA A 12 3.18 23.64 12.88
C ALA A 12 3.12 23.54 11.35
N LEU A 13 1.95 23.75 10.74
CA LEU A 13 1.78 23.63 9.28
C LEU A 13 2.09 24.93 8.54
N ALA A 14 2.13 26.08 9.21
CA ALA A 14 2.34 27.38 8.59
C ALA A 14 3.83 27.77 8.43
N LEU A 15 4.75 27.05 9.06
CA LEU A 15 6.18 27.39 9.03
C LEU A 15 6.95 26.86 7.80
N CYS A 16 6.34 26.06 6.95
CA CYS A 16 6.98 25.51 5.74
C CYS A 16 6.73 26.32 4.46
N LEU A 17 6.00 27.45 4.54
CA LEU A 17 5.73 28.31 3.40
C LEU A 17 6.68 29.53 3.30
N GLY A 18 7.74 29.54 4.10
CA GLY A 18 8.84 30.48 3.90
C GLY A 18 9.48 30.26 2.53
N THR A 19 9.55 31.33 1.75
CA THR A 19 10.11 31.49 0.42
C THR A 19 11.53 30.92 0.26
N ALA A 20 11.65 29.59 0.33
CA ALA A 20 12.79 28.93 -0.27
C ALA A 20 12.55 28.93 -1.77
N HIS A 21 13.37 29.65 -2.53
CA HIS A 21 13.58 29.36 -3.95
C HIS A 21 14.05 27.91 -4.03
N LEU A 22 13.10 26.97 -4.05
CA LEU A 22 13.34 25.57 -4.34
C LEU A 22 13.77 25.53 -5.81
N SER A 23 15.06 25.72 -6.05
CA SER A 23 15.64 25.28 -7.30
C SER A 23 15.30 23.81 -7.39
N ALA A 24 14.28 23.47 -8.18
CA ALA A 24 13.99 22.10 -8.53
C ALA A 24 15.28 21.56 -9.15
N GLN A 25 16.08 20.85 -8.36
CA GLN A 25 17.28 20.22 -8.90
C GLN A 25 16.78 19.29 -10.00
N GLN A 26 17.06 19.69 -11.24
CA GLN A 26 16.84 18.80 -12.37
C GLN A 26 17.46 17.46 -12.01
N PRO A 27 16.69 16.36 -12.17
CA PRO A 27 17.25 15.04 -12.02
C PRO A 27 18.55 15.01 -12.84
N GLY A 28 19.67 14.69 -12.22
CA GLY A 28 20.93 14.58 -12.92
C GLY A 28 20.75 13.70 -14.16
N ASN A 29 21.55 13.90 -15.20
CA ASN A 29 21.46 13.27 -16.53
C ASN A 29 21.45 11.72 -16.55
N GLY A 30 21.14 11.08 -15.44
CA GLY A 30 20.92 9.64 -15.33
C GLY A 30 19.51 9.24 -15.79
N ASN A 31 19.40 8.15 -16.52
CA ASN A 31 18.14 7.67 -17.06
C ASN A 31 17.17 7.20 -15.96
N PHE A 32 17.68 6.77 -14.79
CA PHE A 32 16.90 6.25 -13.68
C PHE A 32 17.31 6.89 -12.36
N GLN A 33 16.33 7.16 -11.51
CA GLN A 33 16.50 7.62 -10.14
C GLN A 33 15.83 6.64 -9.19
N TRP A 34 16.53 6.30 -8.10
CA TRP A 34 16.10 5.35 -7.11
C TRP A 34 15.79 6.07 -5.81
N TYR A 35 14.64 5.78 -5.25
CA TYR A 35 14.18 6.28 -3.97
C TYR A 35 13.74 5.12 -3.10
N PHE A 36 14.08 5.17 -1.81
CA PHE A 36 13.58 4.26 -0.80
C PHE A 36 12.98 5.06 0.34
N GLY A 37 11.89 4.57 0.91
CA GLY A 37 11.23 5.33 1.96
C GLY A 37 10.32 4.52 2.84
N GLY A 38 9.93 5.18 3.94
CA GLY A 38 8.92 4.71 4.86
C GLY A 38 7.63 5.48 4.70
N GLN A 39 6.53 4.82 5.03
CA GLN A 39 5.18 5.39 5.01
C GLN A 39 4.38 4.95 6.22
N GLY A 40 3.40 5.77 6.58
CA GLY A 40 2.40 5.46 7.58
C GLY A 40 1.05 6.08 7.21
N GLY A 41 -0.03 5.52 7.72
CA GLY A 41 -1.36 5.99 7.36
C GLY A 41 -2.49 5.20 8.00
N VAL A 42 -3.61 5.16 7.30
CA VAL A 42 -4.80 4.42 7.71
C VAL A 42 -5.42 3.69 6.51
N MET A 43 -5.80 2.45 6.71
CA MET A 43 -6.50 1.62 5.74
C MET A 43 -7.93 1.39 6.21
N PHE A 44 -8.89 1.65 5.30
CA PHE A 44 -10.30 1.35 5.47
C PHE A 44 -10.66 0.15 4.60
N PHE A 45 -11.37 -0.80 5.16
CA PHE A 45 -11.78 -2.02 4.47
C PHE A 45 -13.12 -2.53 5.01
N LYS A 46 -13.62 -3.57 4.36
CA LYS A 46 -14.80 -4.32 4.76
C LYS A 46 -14.45 -5.81 4.82
N THR A 47 -15.21 -6.54 5.61
CA THR A 47 -15.20 -8.00 5.61
C THR A 47 -16.61 -8.51 5.37
N PRO A 48 -16.82 -9.81 5.09
CA PRO A 48 -18.16 -10.38 5.03
C PRO A 48 -19.01 -10.16 6.29
N THR A 49 -18.39 -9.96 7.45
CA THR A 49 -19.07 -9.78 8.75
C THR A 49 -19.08 -8.34 9.26
N GLN A 50 -18.24 -7.45 8.69
CA GLN A 50 -18.10 -6.06 9.13
C GLN A 50 -18.24 -5.10 7.94
N SER A 51 -19.20 -4.20 8.02
CA SER A 51 -19.47 -3.23 6.94
C SER A 51 -18.41 -2.15 6.79
N ARG A 52 -17.59 -1.91 7.83
CA ARG A 52 -16.51 -0.93 7.83
C ARG A 52 -15.55 -1.16 8.98
N SER A 53 -14.26 -1.22 8.66
CA SER A 53 -13.16 -1.25 9.61
C SER A 53 -12.09 -0.27 9.19
N ALA A 54 -11.32 0.24 10.14
CA ALA A 54 -10.21 1.15 9.91
C ALA A 54 -9.04 0.77 10.81
N ILE A 55 -7.87 0.52 10.20
CA ILE A 55 -6.66 0.16 10.94
C ILE A 55 -5.49 1.07 10.56
N PRO A 56 -4.61 1.43 11.52
CA PRO A 56 -3.36 2.10 11.20
C PRO A 56 -2.49 1.21 10.33
N THR A 57 -1.76 1.82 9.40
CA THR A 57 -0.82 1.12 8.52
C THR A 57 0.55 1.76 8.57
N PHE A 58 1.57 0.95 8.41
CA PHE A 58 2.95 1.38 8.22
C PHE A 58 3.62 0.49 7.18
N GLY A 59 4.72 0.96 6.62
CA GLY A 59 5.40 0.17 5.61
C GLY A 59 6.57 0.88 4.96
N GLY A 60 7.04 0.27 3.88
CA GLY A 60 8.14 0.79 3.09
C GLY A 60 7.83 0.75 1.60
N GLN A 61 8.56 1.55 0.85
CA GLN A 61 8.45 1.56 -0.60
C GLN A 61 9.77 1.84 -1.29
N ALA A 62 9.93 1.25 -2.46
CA ALA A 62 10.98 1.55 -3.41
C ALA A 62 10.34 2.16 -4.66
N LEU A 63 10.88 3.29 -5.12
CA LEU A 63 10.40 3.98 -6.32
C LEU A 63 11.57 4.18 -7.29
N ILE A 64 11.41 3.68 -8.50
CA ILE A 64 12.34 3.88 -9.62
C ILE A 64 11.66 4.83 -10.58
N VAL A 65 12.28 5.97 -10.85
CA VAL A 65 11.73 6.99 -11.76
C VAL A 65 12.58 7.07 -13.02
N ALA A 66 11.94 6.98 -14.18
CA ALA A 66 12.52 7.18 -15.48
C ALA A 66 11.77 8.28 -16.21
N LYS A 67 12.38 9.45 -16.36
CA LYS A 67 11.72 10.64 -16.98
C LYS A 67 10.40 10.96 -16.25
N ARG A 68 9.25 10.72 -16.91
CA ARG A 68 7.90 11.02 -16.40
C ARG A 68 7.13 9.78 -15.94
N THR A 69 7.78 8.65 -15.90
CA THR A 69 7.19 7.38 -15.46
C THR A 69 8.01 6.78 -14.33
N GLY A 70 7.43 5.88 -13.59
CA GLY A 70 8.12 5.18 -12.53
C GLY A 70 7.50 3.82 -12.23
N LEU A 71 8.26 3.01 -11.52
CA LEU A 71 7.80 1.77 -10.91
C LEU A 71 7.92 1.91 -9.41
N MET A 72 6.82 1.78 -8.71
CA MET A 72 6.77 1.75 -7.25
C MET A 72 6.48 0.33 -6.78
N LEU A 73 7.34 -0.18 -5.91
CA LEU A 73 7.11 -1.40 -5.15
C LEU A 73 6.81 -0.98 -3.72
N SER A 74 5.73 -1.45 -3.12
CA SER A 74 5.39 -1.13 -1.75
C SER A 74 5.01 -2.36 -0.94
N PHE A 75 5.36 -2.28 0.33
CA PHE A 75 4.93 -3.17 1.40
C PHE A 75 4.22 -2.34 2.45
N GLU A 76 3.05 -2.77 2.87
CA GLU A 76 2.27 -2.15 3.94
C GLU A 76 1.78 -3.23 4.91
N GLU A 77 1.86 -2.93 6.19
CA GLU A 77 1.27 -3.73 7.25
C GLU A 77 0.26 -2.88 8.01
N GLY A 78 -0.98 -3.35 8.04
CA GLY A 78 -2.05 -2.80 8.86
C GLY A 78 -2.15 -3.61 10.14
N VAL A 79 -2.13 -2.92 11.28
CA VAL A 79 -2.24 -3.55 12.60
C VAL A 79 -3.59 -3.18 13.20
N GLY A 80 -4.44 -4.17 13.34
CA GLY A 80 -5.79 -4.03 13.87
C GLY A 80 -5.96 -4.57 15.29
N SER A 81 -7.17 -4.49 15.77
CA SER A 81 -7.56 -5.03 17.07
C SER A 81 -8.75 -5.98 16.91
N SER A 82 -8.48 -7.24 16.59
CA SER A 82 -9.52 -8.28 16.55
C SER A 82 -10.67 -8.01 15.54
N GLU A 83 -10.29 -7.92 14.28
CA GLU A 83 -11.25 -7.85 13.17
C GLU A 83 -11.90 -9.21 12.92
N THR A 84 -13.14 -9.23 12.44
CA THR A 84 -13.88 -10.46 12.17
C THR A 84 -14.18 -10.64 10.68
N SER A 85 -14.19 -11.89 10.22
CA SER A 85 -14.55 -12.24 8.86
C SER A 85 -15.16 -13.65 8.80
N SER A 86 -15.55 -14.07 7.60
CA SER A 86 -16.04 -15.43 7.36
C SER A 86 -15.70 -15.93 5.96
N TYR A 87 -15.62 -17.24 5.83
CA TYR A 87 -15.53 -17.98 4.57
C TYR A 87 -16.48 -19.18 4.59
N THR A 88 -16.61 -19.89 3.49
CA THR A 88 -17.48 -21.07 3.41
C THR A 88 -16.66 -22.31 3.09
N ASP A 89 -16.89 -23.40 3.83
CA ASP A 89 -16.33 -24.72 3.60
C ASP A 89 -17.43 -25.79 3.47
N GLY A 90 -17.05 -27.07 3.46
CA GLY A 90 -17.98 -28.20 3.42
C GLY A 90 -18.93 -28.30 4.63
N ASN A 91 -18.62 -27.64 5.74
CA ASN A 91 -19.43 -27.59 6.97
C ASN A 91 -20.27 -26.31 7.05
N GLY A 92 -20.23 -25.44 6.05
CA GLY A 92 -20.98 -24.19 5.98
C GLY A 92 -20.16 -22.94 6.19
N VAL A 93 -20.76 -21.89 6.76
CA VAL A 93 -20.08 -20.62 7.03
C VAL A 93 -19.21 -20.73 8.27
N GLN A 94 -17.91 -20.47 8.10
CA GLN A 94 -16.92 -20.47 9.16
C GLN A 94 -16.49 -19.04 9.49
N ASN A 95 -16.46 -18.71 10.77
CA ASN A 95 -16.01 -17.40 11.25
C ASN A 95 -14.56 -17.43 11.66
N VAL A 96 -13.87 -16.33 11.43
CA VAL A 96 -12.46 -16.11 11.80
C VAL A 96 -12.27 -14.73 12.41
N THR A 97 -11.25 -14.60 13.25
CA THR A 97 -10.74 -13.32 13.73
C THR A 97 -9.30 -13.13 13.27
N PHE A 98 -8.89 -11.88 13.04
CA PHE A 98 -7.52 -11.54 12.68
C PHE A 98 -7.17 -10.14 13.19
N ASN A 99 -5.85 -9.87 13.31
CA ASN A 99 -5.37 -8.56 13.77
C ASN A 99 -4.63 -7.80 12.68
N ASP A 100 -3.92 -8.51 11.80
CA ASP A 100 -2.97 -7.89 10.90
C ASP A 100 -3.30 -8.20 9.45
N ILE A 101 -3.06 -7.21 8.59
CA ILE A 101 -3.21 -7.32 7.13
C ILE A 101 -1.91 -6.85 6.48
N ARG A 102 -1.30 -7.68 5.64
CA ARG A 102 -0.15 -7.33 4.82
C ARG A 102 -0.55 -7.10 3.38
N LYS A 103 -0.02 -6.06 2.79
CA LYS A 103 -0.28 -5.68 1.41
C LYS A 103 1.02 -5.43 0.67
N TYR A 104 1.20 -6.11 -0.45
CA TYR A 104 2.33 -5.96 -1.36
C TYR A 104 1.81 -5.43 -2.67
N SER A 105 2.42 -4.43 -3.26
CA SER A 105 1.98 -3.93 -4.56
C SER A 105 3.12 -3.48 -5.46
N ALA A 106 2.92 -3.64 -6.77
CA ALA A 106 3.74 -3.10 -7.83
C ALA A 106 2.87 -2.15 -8.66
N VAL A 107 3.29 -0.89 -8.78
CA VAL A 107 2.50 0.18 -9.38
C VAL A 107 3.32 0.91 -10.43
N LEU A 108 2.81 0.97 -11.65
CA LEU A 108 3.34 1.85 -12.69
C LEU A 108 2.82 3.25 -12.46
N MET A 109 3.74 4.21 -12.34
CA MET A 109 3.48 5.59 -12.00
C MET A 109 3.66 6.52 -13.19
N ALA A 110 2.86 7.58 -13.26
CA ALA A 110 3.01 8.69 -14.19
C ALA A 110 3.11 10.01 -13.41
N PHE A 111 4.06 10.86 -13.81
CA PHE A 111 4.32 12.18 -13.26
C PHE A 111 4.02 13.24 -14.34
N PRO A 112 2.77 13.70 -14.47
CA PRO A 112 2.36 14.58 -15.58
C PRO A 112 3.06 15.94 -15.52
N ILE A 113 3.38 16.43 -14.33
CA ILE A 113 3.97 17.76 -14.10
C ILE A 113 5.31 17.59 -13.38
N ARG A 114 6.32 18.36 -13.83
CA ARG A 114 7.60 18.50 -13.14
C ARG A 114 7.64 19.88 -12.49
N ALA A 115 7.41 19.90 -11.19
CA ALA A 115 7.48 21.08 -10.35
C ALA A 115 7.99 20.68 -8.96
N ALA A 116 8.20 21.64 -8.07
CA ALA A 116 8.57 21.34 -6.67
C ALA A 116 7.50 20.47 -5.99
N ALA A 117 6.22 20.71 -6.33
CA ALA A 117 5.09 19.85 -5.98
C ALA A 117 4.69 19.03 -7.21
N GLN A 118 4.89 17.73 -7.19
CA GLN A 118 4.64 16.84 -8.32
C GLN A 118 3.44 15.94 -8.02
N PRO A 119 2.30 16.17 -8.68
CA PRO A 119 1.21 15.20 -8.66
C PRO A 119 1.62 13.94 -9.43
N TYR A 120 1.09 12.82 -8.98
CA TYR A 120 1.29 11.54 -9.65
C TYR A 120 0.03 10.68 -9.61
N LEU A 121 -0.06 9.80 -10.58
CA LEU A 121 -1.07 8.77 -10.68
C LEU A 121 -0.39 7.44 -10.99
N GLY A 122 -0.99 6.35 -10.56
CA GLY A 122 -0.45 5.03 -10.84
C GLY A 122 -1.53 3.96 -10.88
N VAL A 123 -1.24 2.91 -11.65
CA VAL A 123 -2.06 1.71 -11.72
C VAL A 123 -1.16 0.50 -11.51
N GLY A 124 -1.68 -0.51 -10.86
CA GLY A 124 -0.86 -1.66 -10.54
C GLY A 124 -1.65 -2.87 -10.07
N TYR A 125 -0.90 -3.82 -9.59
CA TYR A 125 -1.40 -5.07 -9.04
C TYR A 125 -0.70 -5.37 -7.72
N GLY A 126 -1.38 -6.12 -6.84
CA GLY A 126 -0.83 -6.52 -5.57
C GLY A 126 -1.45 -7.77 -5.00
N LEU A 127 -0.87 -8.18 -3.89
CA LEU A 127 -1.34 -9.27 -3.05
C LEU A 127 -1.67 -8.71 -1.67
N ILE A 128 -2.82 -9.10 -1.15
CA ILE A 128 -3.24 -8.84 0.21
C ILE A 128 -3.29 -10.15 0.97
N HIS A 129 -2.76 -10.15 2.18
CA HIS A 129 -2.66 -11.31 3.03
C HIS A 129 -3.12 -10.95 4.44
N VAL A 130 -4.18 -11.61 4.89
CA VAL A 130 -4.64 -11.55 6.28
C VAL A 130 -3.74 -12.48 7.10
N VAL A 131 -3.06 -11.93 8.08
CA VAL A 131 -2.03 -12.65 8.84
C VAL A 131 -2.67 -13.46 9.95
N ASN A 132 -2.37 -14.77 9.98
CA ASN A 132 -2.80 -15.72 11.00
C ASN A 132 -4.29 -15.58 11.38
N PRO A 133 -5.22 -15.69 10.42
CA PRO A 133 -6.64 -15.68 10.74
C PRO A 133 -6.94 -16.87 11.67
N THR A 134 -7.55 -16.60 12.83
CA THR A 134 -7.86 -17.62 13.84
C THR A 134 -9.32 -18.03 13.71
N PRO A 135 -9.61 -19.32 13.37
CA PRO A 135 -10.96 -19.82 13.35
C PRO A 135 -11.64 -19.70 14.71
N THR A 136 -12.89 -19.25 14.70
CA THR A 136 -13.75 -19.16 15.89
C THR A 136 -14.91 -20.15 15.86
N SER A 137 -15.19 -20.73 14.69
CA SER A 137 -16.17 -21.80 14.52
C SER A 137 -15.53 -23.16 14.83
N PRO A 138 -16.21 -24.05 15.58
CA PRO A 138 -15.65 -25.35 16.01
C PRO A 138 -15.26 -26.31 14.87
N ALA A 139 -15.90 -26.15 13.69
CA ALA A 139 -15.69 -27.00 12.52
C ALA A 139 -14.69 -26.40 11.52
N ALA A 140 -14.14 -25.22 11.80
CA ALA A 140 -13.22 -24.54 10.87
C ALA A 140 -11.80 -25.06 10.99
N PHE A 141 -11.13 -25.23 9.85
CA PHE A 141 -9.73 -25.65 9.81
C PHE A 141 -8.80 -24.44 9.64
N GLN A 142 -7.70 -24.40 10.40
CA GLN A 142 -6.70 -23.35 10.35
C GLN A 142 -6.03 -23.24 8.97
N SER A 143 -5.79 -24.39 8.30
CA SER A 143 -5.24 -24.44 6.94
C SER A 143 -6.09 -23.65 5.95
N ASP A 144 -7.38 -23.88 5.95
CA ASP A 144 -8.32 -23.27 5.02
C ASP A 144 -8.46 -21.77 5.26
N ALA A 145 -8.51 -21.38 6.55
CA ALA A 145 -8.52 -19.97 6.94
C ALA A 145 -7.26 -19.22 6.44
N ASN A 146 -6.08 -19.84 6.51
CA ASN A 146 -4.83 -19.26 6.03
C ASN A 146 -4.82 -19.11 4.51
N GLU A 147 -5.31 -20.10 3.77
CA GLU A 147 -5.34 -20.05 2.31
C GLU A 147 -6.32 -19.00 1.79
N VAL A 148 -7.54 -18.93 2.32
CA VAL A 148 -8.52 -17.89 1.93
C VAL A 148 -8.11 -16.49 2.39
N GLY A 149 -7.12 -16.40 3.29
CA GLY A 149 -6.53 -15.14 3.76
C GLY A 149 -5.68 -14.42 2.71
N SER A 150 -5.28 -15.09 1.63
CA SER A 150 -4.43 -14.51 0.58
C SER A 150 -5.23 -14.25 -0.69
N SER A 151 -5.13 -13.04 -1.24
CA SER A 151 -5.89 -12.65 -2.44
C SER A 151 -5.16 -11.63 -3.28
N GLY A 152 -5.35 -11.70 -4.61
CA GLY A 152 -4.88 -10.70 -5.54
C GLY A 152 -5.82 -9.51 -5.65
N PHE A 153 -5.30 -8.32 -5.97
CA PHE A 153 -6.09 -7.13 -6.23
C PHE A 153 -5.44 -6.23 -7.28
N GLY A 154 -6.26 -5.54 -8.07
CA GLY A 154 -5.83 -4.39 -8.86
C GLY A 154 -5.80 -3.14 -8.00
N THR A 155 -4.91 -2.18 -8.28
CA THR A 155 -4.83 -0.95 -7.49
C THR A 155 -4.68 0.30 -8.37
N PHE A 156 -5.27 1.39 -7.89
CA PHE A 156 -5.07 2.73 -8.40
C PHE A 156 -4.52 3.62 -7.27
N VAL A 157 -3.50 4.41 -7.58
CA VAL A 157 -2.84 5.32 -6.65
C VAL A 157 -2.86 6.73 -7.21
N GLY A 158 -3.18 7.71 -6.39
CA GLY A 158 -3.05 9.12 -6.69
C GLY A 158 -2.40 9.85 -5.52
N GLY A 159 -1.53 10.81 -5.81
CA GLY A 159 -0.84 11.51 -4.74
C GLY A 159 -0.08 12.75 -5.19
N LEU A 160 0.56 13.34 -4.21
CA LEU A 160 1.41 14.51 -4.38
C LEU A 160 2.72 14.27 -3.66
N GLN A 161 3.83 14.64 -4.30
CA GLN A 161 5.15 14.57 -3.70
C GLN A 161 5.90 15.91 -3.80
N PHE A 162 6.74 16.17 -2.81
CA PHE A 162 7.56 17.38 -2.71
C PHE A 162 9.02 16.96 -2.52
N GLN A 163 9.88 17.40 -3.39
CA GLN A 163 11.31 17.08 -3.33
C GLN A 163 12.11 18.25 -2.75
N VAL A 164 12.93 17.96 -1.74
CA VAL A 164 13.87 18.88 -1.12
C VAL A 164 15.23 18.20 -1.06
N GLY A 165 16.10 18.52 -1.99
CA GLY A 165 17.41 17.87 -2.11
C GLY A 165 17.27 16.35 -2.38
N ARG A 166 17.81 15.54 -1.48
CA ARG A 166 17.71 14.06 -1.56
C ARG A 166 16.45 13.50 -0.93
N PHE A 167 15.71 14.32 -0.19
CA PHE A 167 14.49 13.91 0.50
C PHE A 167 13.27 14.23 -0.35
N MET A 168 12.29 13.37 -0.26
CA MET A 168 11.00 13.52 -0.92
C MET A 168 9.89 13.19 0.07
N ALA A 169 9.12 14.19 0.47
CA ALA A 169 7.90 13.99 1.23
C ALA A 169 6.75 13.69 0.27
N PHE A 170 5.84 12.81 0.65
CA PHE A 170 4.68 12.48 -0.18
C PHE A 170 3.44 12.23 0.67
N GLY A 171 2.28 12.46 0.03
CA GLY A 171 0.99 12.01 0.48
C GLY A 171 0.27 11.30 -0.65
N GLN A 172 -0.38 10.17 -0.37
CA GLN A 172 -1.06 9.37 -1.39
C GLN A 172 -2.37 8.78 -0.88
N TYR A 173 -3.28 8.62 -1.80
CA TYR A 173 -4.47 7.82 -1.67
C TYR A 173 -4.37 6.62 -2.61
N GLN A 174 -4.70 5.46 -2.08
CA GLN A 174 -4.74 4.21 -2.82
C GLN A 174 -6.13 3.59 -2.68
N ILE A 175 -6.70 3.16 -3.79
CA ILE A 175 -7.90 2.33 -3.83
C ILE A 175 -7.56 1.01 -4.51
N THR A 176 -8.05 -0.10 -3.97
CA THR A 176 -7.92 -1.41 -4.58
C THR A 176 -9.23 -1.86 -5.19
N THR A 177 -9.18 -2.79 -6.14
CA THR A 177 -10.36 -3.60 -6.48
C THR A 177 -10.75 -4.49 -5.30
N SER A 178 -11.93 -5.09 -5.34
CA SER A 178 -12.24 -6.20 -4.42
C SER A 178 -11.20 -7.31 -4.59
N PRO A 179 -10.69 -7.88 -3.49
CA PRO A 179 -9.80 -9.04 -3.56
C PRO A 179 -10.47 -10.20 -4.28
N THR A 180 -9.68 -10.97 -5.00
CA THR A 180 -10.16 -12.17 -5.71
C THR A 180 -10.63 -13.23 -4.70
N THR A 181 -11.74 -13.90 -5.03
CA THR A 181 -12.18 -15.06 -4.26
C THR A 181 -11.18 -16.21 -4.46
N HIS A 182 -10.79 -16.85 -3.38
CA HIS A 182 -9.91 -18.01 -3.39
C HIS A 182 -10.71 -19.29 -3.20
N ALA A 183 -10.38 -20.33 -3.98
CA ALA A 183 -10.90 -21.68 -3.79
C ALA A 183 -9.75 -22.58 -3.31
N VAL A 184 -9.93 -23.14 -2.13
CA VAL A 184 -8.99 -24.10 -1.53
C VAL A 184 -9.32 -25.48 -2.04
N THR A 185 -8.34 -26.22 -2.52
CA THR A 185 -8.52 -27.59 -3.01
C THR A 185 -7.71 -28.57 -2.18
N ASP A 186 -8.27 -29.74 -1.96
CA ASP A 186 -7.56 -30.86 -1.34
C ASP A 186 -6.62 -31.58 -2.32
N ALA A 187 -5.93 -32.61 -1.85
CA ALA A 187 -5.03 -33.43 -2.65
C ALA A 187 -5.74 -34.18 -3.81
N SER A 188 -7.05 -34.30 -3.77
CA SER A 188 -7.90 -34.89 -4.80
C SER A 188 -8.41 -33.84 -5.82
N ASN A 189 -7.94 -32.59 -5.70
CA ASN A 189 -8.39 -31.44 -6.51
C ASN A 189 -9.87 -31.11 -6.32
N THR A 190 -10.45 -31.50 -5.17
CA THR A 190 -11.81 -31.12 -4.78
C THR A 190 -11.81 -29.81 -4.03
N VAL A 191 -12.71 -28.89 -4.35
CA VAL A 191 -12.83 -27.62 -3.65
C VAL A 191 -13.39 -27.88 -2.24
N VAL A 192 -12.60 -27.60 -1.21
CA VAL A 192 -12.95 -27.82 0.19
C VAL A 192 -13.33 -26.55 0.94
N ALA A 193 -12.83 -25.39 0.50
CA ALA A 193 -13.25 -24.11 1.02
C ALA A 193 -13.25 -23.04 -0.08
N VAL A 194 -14.11 -22.03 0.05
CA VAL A 194 -14.20 -20.89 -0.89
C VAL A 194 -14.44 -19.62 -0.09
N GLY A 195 -13.70 -18.58 -0.41
CA GLY A 195 -13.96 -17.29 0.21
C GLY A 195 -12.89 -16.26 -0.04
N ARG A 196 -13.07 -15.16 0.66
CA ARG A 196 -12.11 -14.07 0.82
C ARG A 196 -12.38 -13.44 2.18
N LEU A 197 -11.34 -13.10 2.92
CA LEU A 197 -11.51 -12.51 4.25
C LEU A 197 -11.76 -11.01 4.21
N LEU A 198 -11.44 -10.34 3.10
CA LEU A 198 -11.78 -8.93 2.87
C LEU A 198 -12.80 -8.81 1.76
N ASP A 199 -13.83 -7.99 1.96
CA ASP A 199 -14.91 -7.78 1.00
C ASP A 199 -14.91 -6.35 0.44
N GLY A 200 -15.02 -6.25 -0.90
CA GLY A 200 -15.00 -4.96 -1.58
C GLY A 200 -13.61 -4.28 -1.63
N PRO A 201 -13.56 -3.05 -2.15
CA PRO A 201 -12.35 -2.28 -2.28
C PRO A 201 -11.80 -1.85 -0.91
N THR A 202 -10.46 -1.77 -0.80
CA THR A 202 -9.79 -1.11 0.33
C THR A 202 -9.40 0.32 -0.07
N HIS A 203 -9.47 1.23 0.89
CA HIS A 203 -9.07 2.63 0.72
C HIS A 203 -7.95 2.93 1.71
N THR A 204 -6.78 3.36 1.23
CA THR A 204 -5.64 3.65 2.09
C THR A 204 -5.18 5.09 1.87
N PHE A 205 -5.03 5.83 2.96
CA PHE A 205 -4.39 7.14 2.97
C PHE A 205 -3.04 7.01 3.67
N THR A 206 -1.96 7.30 2.97
CA THR A 206 -0.60 7.24 3.51
C THR A 206 0.17 8.51 3.25
N GLY A 207 1.08 8.82 4.15
CA GLY A 207 2.10 9.84 3.98
C GLY A 207 3.45 9.29 4.38
N GLY A 208 4.52 9.86 3.87
CA GLY A 208 5.85 9.36 4.18
C GLY A 208 6.98 10.18 3.60
N LEU A 209 8.17 9.64 3.80
CA LEU A 209 9.42 10.23 3.31
C LEU A 209 10.18 9.19 2.50
N ARG A 210 10.78 9.64 1.40
CA ARG A 210 11.70 8.88 0.56
C ARG A 210 13.07 9.56 0.52
N ILE A 211 14.12 8.78 0.40
CA ILE A 211 15.49 9.25 0.23
C ILE A 211 16.00 8.79 -1.12
N GLY A 212 16.49 9.73 -1.93
CA GLY A 212 17.13 9.43 -3.21
C GLY A 212 18.54 8.89 -3.02
N LEU A 213 18.80 7.70 -3.57
CA LEU A 213 20.13 7.04 -3.51
C LEU A 213 21.04 7.40 -4.71
N GLY A 214 20.58 8.27 -5.60
CA GLY A 214 21.32 8.68 -6.79
C GLY A 214 20.69 8.19 -8.09
N SER A 215 21.38 8.45 -9.20
CA SER A 215 20.96 8.04 -10.55
C SER A 215 21.90 6.99 -11.10
N ALA A 216 21.37 5.88 -11.62
CA ALA A 216 22.14 4.96 -12.44
C ALA A 216 22.33 5.59 -13.83
N LYS A 217 23.58 5.82 -14.24
CA LYS A 217 23.90 6.14 -15.63
C LYS A 217 23.75 4.84 -16.45
N ASP A 218 23.04 4.93 -17.55
CA ASP A 218 23.00 3.84 -18.50
C ASP A 218 24.41 3.59 -19.02
N GLY A 219 24.98 2.41 -18.72
CA GLY A 219 26.35 2.03 -19.09
C GLY A 219 26.57 1.84 -20.59
N THR A 220 25.58 2.11 -21.43
CA THR A 220 25.63 1.91 -22.90
C THR A 220 26.14 3.11 -23.68
N ARG A 221 26.62 4.19 -23.04
CA ARG A 221 27.25 5.32 -23.72
C ARG A 221 28.73 5.41 -23.43
N SER A 222 29.49 4.43 -23.86
CA SER A 222 30.94 4.56 -23.97
C SER A 222 31.53 3.68 -25.08
N ALA A 223 30.92 3.63 -26.23
CA ALA A 223 31.56 3.10 -27.43
C ALA A 223 31.13 3.93 -28.63
N GLY A 224 31.83 5.02 -28.89
CA GLY A 224 31.56 5.85 -30.07
C GLY A 224 32.07 7.26 -29.94
N GLY A 225 33.32 7.40 -29.57
CA GLY A 225 34.08 8.63 -29.77
C GLY A 225 35.06 8.40 -30.90
N TYR A 226 34.74 8.94 -32.05
CA TYR A 226 35.67 9.47 -33.03
C TYR A 226 35.01 10.68 -33.66
#